data_3015c32b6c59848219d2e13a2ea1d948
#
_entry.id   3015c32b6c59848219d2e13a2ea1d948
#
_cell.length_a   1.000
_cell.length_b   1.000
_cell.length_c   1.000
_cell.angle_alpha   90.00
_cell.angle_beta   90.00
_cell.angle_gamma   90.00
#
_symmetry.space_group_name_H-M   'P 1'
#
loop_
_entity.id
_entity.type
_entity.pdbx_description
1 polymer ?
#
loop_
_entity_poly.entity_id
_entity_poly.type
_entity_poly.pdbx_seq_one_letter_code
_entity_poly.pdbx_strand_id
1 'polypeptide(L)'
;MDNVGLKRGVLELMDYREDYSEIYEEEKKELLQIYKGRISSIDHVGSTSIKNIKSKPIIDILIQTDDLEDFIRFTESNVEGETYTVKKEPTMGGDYLIRKEEDGKVKSFIHVYKTGDMNGITSIMFRDYMNSHKDEAKRYEELKIELYEKYKDNRKEYTLGKDKYIKEIIDKAIKESL
;
A
#
# COMPACT_ATOMS: atom_id res chain seq x y z
N MET A 1 20.56 2.85 -2.64
CA MET A 1 19.13 2.66 -3.00
C MET A 1 18.64 1.21 -2.93
N ASP A 2 19.43 0.23 -2.46
CA ASP A 2 19.16 -1.19 -2.75
C ASP A 2 18.38 -2.01 -1.71
N ASN A 3 17.72 -1.39 -0.75
CA ASN A 3 17.04 -2.14 0.32
C ASN A 3 15.50 -2.00 0.36
N VAL A 4 14.86 -1.50 -0.68
CA VAL A 4 13.41 -1.54 -0.83
C VAL A 4 13.01 -2.77 -1.63
N GLY A 5 11.96 -3.43 -1.18
CA GLY A 5 11.43 -4.63 -1.79
C GLY A 5 11.79 -5.92 -1.06
N LEU A 6 10.87 -6.86 -1.11
CA LEU A 6 11.01 -8.21 -0.57
C LEU A 6 10.72 -9.27 -1.63
N LYS A 7 11.40 -10.40 -1.54
CA LYS A 7 11.02 -11.58 -2.35
C LYS A 7 9.58 -11.98 -2.06
N ARG A 8 8.89 -12.54 -3.05
CA ARG A 8 7.53 -13.05 -2.85
C ARG A 8 7.46 -14.03 -1.68
N GLY A 9 6.48 -13.87 -0.82
CA GLY A 9 6.28 -14.74 0.35
C GLY A 9 7.14 -14.38 1.57
N VAL A 10 8.20 -13.61 1.42
CA VAL A 10 9.04 -13.18 2.54
C VAL A 10 8.30 -12.13 3.38
N LEU A 11 8.38 -12.28 4.70
CA LEU A 11 7.91 -11.33 5.68
C LEU A 11 9.11 -10.82 6.47
N GLU A 12 9.37 -9.53 6.42
CA GLU A 12 10.44 -8.86 7.14
C GLU A 12 9.98 -7.46 7.52
N LEU A 13 10.26 -7.04 8.75
CA LEU A 13 10.02 -5.68 9.24
C LEU A 13 11.34 -4.96 9.37
N MET A 14 11.42 -3.78 8.81
CA MET A 14 12.58 -2.88 8.86
C MET A 14 12.23 -1.59 9.59
N ASP A 15 13.24 -0.91 10.13
CA ASP A 15 13.08 0.42 10.68
C ASP A 15 12.58 1.41 9.61
N TYR A 16 11.90 2.45 10.06
CA TYR A 16 11.46 3.53 9.18
C TYR A 16 12.65 4.14 8.43
N ARG A 17 12.43 4.45 7.15
CA ARG A 17 13.42 5.09 6.29
C ARG A 17 12.88 6.44 5.82
N GLU A 18 13.70 7.47 5.97
CA GLU A 18 13.36 8.84 5.54
C GLU A 18 13.16 8.95 4.01
N ASP A 19 13.81 8.06 3.23
CA ASP A 19 13.74 8.07 1.77
C ASP A 19 12.50 7.36 1.18
N TYR A 20 11.61 6.80 2.00
CA TYR A 20 10.37 6.20 1.46
C TYR A 20 9.50 7.18 0.68
N SER A 21 9.45 8.44 1.11
CA SER A 21 8.72 9.48 0.39
C SER A 21 9.36 9.83 -0.96
N GLU A 22 10.67 9.83 -1.03
CA GLU A 22 11.44 10.10 -2.24
C GLU A 22 11.26 8.97 -3.27
N ILE A 23 11.34 7.71 -2.82
CA ILE A 23 11.09 6.53 -3.63
C ILE A 23 9.65 6.54 -4.17
N TYR A 24 8.67 6.86 -3.32
CA TYR A 24 7.28 7.03 -3.77
C TYR A 24 7.14 8.11 -4.86
N GLU A 25 7.77 9.27 -4.70
CA GLU A 25 7.68 10.35 -5.69
C GLU A 25 8.33 9.97 -7.04
N GLU A 26 9.38 9.16 -7.02
CA GLU A 26 9.98 8.60 -8.25
C GLU A 26 8.99 7.64 -8.95
N GLU A 27 8.41 6.69 -8.20
CA GLU A 27 7.42 5.76 -8.74
C GLU A 27 6.15 6.47 -9.22
N LYS A 28 5.68 7.47 -8.50
CA LYS A 28 4.55 8.31 -8.90
C LYS A 28 4.79 8.98 -10.25
N LYS A 29 5.98 9.54 -10.49
CA LYS A 29 6.34 10.16 -11.78
C LYS A 29 6.29 9.12 -12.90
N GLU A 30 6.83 7.94 -12.67
CA GLU A 30 6.80 6.84 -13.63
C GLU A 30 5.34 6.43 -13.96
N LEU A 31 4.52 6.19 -12.94
CA LEU A 31 3.12 5.79 -13.12
C LEU A 31 2.28 6.86 -13.83
N LEU A 32 2.50 8.15 -13.54
CA LEU A 32 1.84 9.24 -14.23
C LEU A 32 2.23 9.31 -15.73
N GLN A 33 3.44 8.91 -16.07
CA GLN A 33 3.86 8.82 -17.48
C GLN A 33 3.26 7.60 -18.18
N ILE A 34 3.23 6.43 -17.51
CA ILE A 34 2.65 5.20 -18.05
C ILE A 34 1.14 5.36 -18.29
N TYR A 35 0.42 5.83 -17.27
CA TYR A 35 -1.05 5.92 -17.25
C TYR A 35 -1.58 7.30 -17.64
N LYS A 36 -0.91 7.98 -18.51
CA LYS A 36 -1.20 9.35 -18.92
C LYS A 36 -2.69 9.61 -19.18
N GLY A 37 -3.30 10.49 -18.40
CA GLY A 37 -4.72 10.85 -18.50
C GLY A 37 -5.72 9.84 -17.90
N ARG A 38 -5.26 8.75 -17.25
CA ARG A 38 -6.11 7.72 -16.62
C ARG A 38 -6.11 7.76 -15.10
N ILE A 39 -5.26 8.57 -14.50
CA ILE A 39 -5.14 8.72 -13.05
C ILE A 39 -5.83 10.01 -12.63
N SER A 40 -6.84 9.90 -11.74
CA SER A 40 -7.54 11.04 -11.12
C SER A 40 -6.78 11.50 -9.87
N SER A 41 -6.29 10.55 -9.05
CA SER A 41 -5.38 10.84 -7.93
C SER A 41 -4.39 9.70 -7.71
N ILE A 42 -3.25 10.02 -7.09
CA ILE A 42 -2.23 9.06 -6.71
C ILE A 42 -1.64 9.46 -5.36
N ASP A 43 -1.61 8.51 -4.42
CA ASP A 43 -1.25 8.72 -3.03
C ASP A 43 -0.31 7.64 -2.49
N HIS A 44 0.64 8.03 -1.63
CA HIS A 44 1.41 7.10 -0.81
C HIS A 44 0.56 6.66 0.36
N VAL A 45 0.30 5.37 0.49
CA VAL A 45 -0.50 4.78 1.56
C VAL A 45 0.26 3.65 2.26
N GLY A 46 -0.41 2.90 3.13
CA GLY A 46 0.19 1.78 3.84
C GLY A 46 1.24 2.18 4.88
N SER A 47 1.95 1.20 5.42
CA SER A 47 2.83 1.41 6.57
C SER A 47 4.08 2.25 6.28
N THR A 48 4.58 2.26 5.04
CA THR A 48 5.76 3.08 4.66
C THR A 48 5.44 4.56 4.55
N SER A 49 4.15 4.93 4.44
CA SER A 49 3.68 6.32 4.45
C SER A 49 3.47 6.89 5.86
N ILE A 50 3.60 6.05 6.90
CA ILE A 50 3.47 6.45 8.30
C ILE A 50 4.87 6.63 8.89
N LYS A 51 5.14 7.83 9.40
CA LYS A 51 6.46 8.19 9.90
C LYS A 51 6.84 7.44 11.18
N ASN A 52 8.12 7.11 11.30
CA ASN A 52 8.75 6.59 12.50
C ASN A 52 8.17 5.26 13.02
N ILE A 53 7.63 4.41 12.15
CA ILE A 53 7.22 3.04 12.51
C ILE A 53 7.89 2.01 11.63
N LYS A 54 8.20 0.85 12.19
CA LYS A 54 8.69 -0.30 11.42
C LYS A 54 7.65 -0.75 10.38
N SER A 55 8.12 -1.14 9.21
CA SER A 55 7.26 -1.62 8.12
C SER A 55 7.97 -2.67 7.27
N LYS A 56 7.20 -3.40 6.47
CA LYS A 56 7.80 -4.10 5.34
C LYS A 56 8.33 -3.05 4.37
N PRO A 57 9.54 -3.20 3.81
CA PRO A 57 10.12 -2.24 2.88
C PRO A 57 9.50 -2.36 1.48
N ILE A 58 8.20 -2.20 1.38
CA ILE A 58 7.40 -2.23 0.15
C ILE A 58 6.55 -0.97 0.14
N ILE A 59 6.58 -0.22 -0.95
CA ILE A 59 5.79 0.99 -1.10
C ILE A 59 4.36 0.62 -1.49
N ASP A 60 3.37 1.05 -0.72
CA ASP A 60 1.96 0.90 -1.09
C ASP A 60 1.48 2.21 -1.74
N ILE A 61 1.02 2.13 -2.98
CA ILE A 61 0.54 3.24 -3.78
C ILE A 61 -0.95 3.06 -4.02
N LEU A 62 -1.73 4.10 -3.76
CA LEU A 62 -3.14 4.16 -4.10
C LEU A 62 -3.31 4.98 -5.37
N ILE A 63 -3.97 4.43 -6.37
CA ILE A 63 -4.44 5.13 -7.56
C ILE A 63 -5.97 5.16 -7.52
N GLN A 64 -6.55 6.32 -7.78
CA GLN A 64 -7.97 6.45 -8.10
C GLN A 64 -8.11 6.84 -9.58
N THR A 65 -9.10 6.25 -10.24
CA THR A 65 -9.42 6.47 -11.65
C THR A 65 -10.93 6.63 -11.84
N ASP A 66 -11.33 7.50 -12.74
CA ASP A 66 -12.76 7.70 -13.06
C ASP A 66 -13.31 6.56 -13.92
N ASP A 67 -12.48 5.94 -14.73
CA ASP A 67 -12.81 4.78 -15.59
C ASP A 67 -11.92 3.57 -15.26
N LEU A 68 -12.37 2.79 -14.28
CA LEU A 68 -11.64 1.60 -13.84
C LEU A 68 -11.55 0.52 -14.93
N GLU A 69 -12.57 0.41 -15.80
CA GLU A 69 -12.56 -0.58 -16.88
C GLU A 69 -11.53 -0.23 -17.96
N ASP A 70 -11.41 1.05 -18.33
CA ASP A 70 -10.38 1.52 -19.26
C ASP A 70 -8.98 1.36 -18.65
N PHE A 71 -8.83 1.69 -17.37
CA PHE A 71 -7.57 1.51 -16.65
C PHE A 71 -7.11 0.05 -16.66
N ILE A 72 -8.00 -0.90 -16.33
CA ILE A 72 -7.72 -2.34 -16.34
C ILE A 72 -7.32 -2.80 -17.74
N ARG A 73 -8.13 -2.49 -18.76
CA ARG A 73 -7.85 -2.85 -20.16
C ARG A 73 -6.50 -2.34 -20.62
N PHE A 74 -6.20 -1.07 -20.31
CA PHE A 74 -4.92 -0.46 -20.67
C PHE A 74 -3.76 -1.19 -19.97
N THR A 75 -3.87 -1.47 -18.67
CA THR A 75 -2.85 -2.18 -17.90
C THR A 75 -2.55 -3.55 -18.51
N GLU A 76 -3.57 -4.36 -18.73
CA GLU A 76 -3.42 -5.73 -19.26
C GLU A 76 -2.85 -5.78 -20.69
N SER A 77 -3.13 -4.74 -21.49
CA SER A 77 -2.68 -4.69 -22.88
C SER A 77 -1.32 -4.02 -23.08
N ASN A 78 -0.89 -3.13 -22.18
CA ASN A 78 0.26 -2.26 -22.44
C ASN A 78 1.29 -2.23 -21.30
N VAL A 79 0.92 -2.63 -20.08
CA VAL A 79 1.76 -2.47 -18.90
C VAL A 79 2.13 -3.81 -18.27
N GLU A 80 1.19 -4.77 -18.24
CA GLU A 80 1.45 -6.10 -17.67
C GLU A 80 2.60 -6.81 -18.37
N GLY A 81 3.60 -7.23 -17.60
CA GLY A 81 4.83 -7.87 -18.10
C GLY A 81 5.75 -8.27 -16.96
N GLU A 82 7.06 -8.25 -17.18
CA GLU A 82 8.04 -8.67 -16.18
C GLU A 82 8.11 -7.72 -14.98
N THR A 83 8.07 -6.40 -15.23
CA THR A 83 8.16 -5.38 -14.18
C THR A 83 6.83 -5.18 -13.45
N TYR A 84 5.73 -5.16 -14.17
CA TYR A 84 4.40 -4.96 -13.60
C TYR A 84 3.55 -6.20 -13.77
N THR A 85 3.14 -6.83 -12.66
CA THR A 85 2.30 -8.02 -12.68
C THR A 85 0.96 -7.77 -12.00
N VAL A 86 -0.12 -8.17 -12.67
CA VAL A 86 -1.48 -8.05 -12.12
C VAL A 86 -1.80 -9.24 -11.24
N LYS A 87 -2.38 -8.99 -10.07
CA LYS A 87 -2.93 -10.05 -9.23
C LYS A 87 -4.31 -10.45 -9.77
N LYS A 88 -4.40 -11.64 -10.32
CA LYS A 88 -5.65 -12.16 -10.92
C LYS A 88 -6.69 -12.63 -9.89
N GLU A 89 -6.28 -12.89 -8.65
CA GLU A 89 -7.17 -13.31 -7.58
C GLU A 89 -7.80 -12.07 -6.91
N PRO A 90 -9.07 -12.16 -6.46
CA PRO A 90 -9.68 -11.07 -5.70
C PRO A 90 -8.83 -10.69 -4.49
N THR A 91 -8.66 -9.40 -4.27
CA THR A 91 -8.03 -8.88 -3.06
C THR A 91 -9.06 -8.77 -1.94
N MET A 92 -8.60 -8.72 -0.69
CA MET A 92 -9.49 -8.55 0.46
C MET A 92 -10.18 -7.18 0.47
N GLY A 93 -9.54 -6.18 -0.14
CA GLY A 93 -10.08 -4.82 -0.27
C GLY A 93 -10.90 -4.60 -1.54
N GLY A 94 -11.00 -5.59 -2.44
CA GLY A 94 -11.71 -5.46 -3.72
C GLY A 94 -11.01 -4.56 -4.75
N ASP A 95 -9.73 -4.19 -4.49
CA ASP A 95 -8.92 -3.39 -5.39
C ASP A 95 -8.45 -4.19 -6.61
N TYR A 96 -8.19 -3.48 -7.71
CA TYR A 96 -7.36 -4.01 -8.77
C TYR A 96 -5.91 -3.81 -8.39
N LEU A 97 -5.17 -4.90 -8.14
CA LEU A 97 -3.84 -4.86 -7.55
C LEU A 97 -2.76 -5.16 -8.58
N ILE A 98 -1.83 -4.23 -8.74
CA ILE A 98 -0.62 -4.39 -9.55
C ILE A 98 0.58 -4.48 -8.61
N ARG A 99 1.54 -5.34 -8.92
CA ARG A 99 2.85 -5.40 -8.25
C ARG A 99 3.91 -4.91 -9.19
N LYS A 100 4.76 -4.02 -8.70
CA LYS A 100 6.03 -3.70 -9.37
C LYS A 100 7.11 -4.62 -8.82
N GLU A 101 7.80 -5.32 -9.69
CA GLU A 101 8.84 -6.29 -9.34
C GLU A 101 10.13 -5.96 -10.10
N GLU A 102 11.22 -5.86 -9.38
CA GLU A 102 12.56 -5.63 -9.92
C GLU A 102 13.57 -6.48 -9.13
N ASP A 103 14.55 -7.05 -9.80
CA ASP A 103 15.61 -7.88 -9.20
C ASP A 103 15.06 -9.05 -8.33
N GLY A 104 13.92 -9.62 -8.73
CA GLY A 104 13.26 -10.70 -8.00
C GLY A 104 12.59 -10.27 -6.69
N LYS A 105 12.39 -8.97 -6.48
CA LYS A 105 11.73 -8.40 -5.30
C LYS A 105 10.49 -7.60 -5.70
N VAL A 106 9.45 -7.71 -4.90
CA VAL A 106 8.29 -6.81 -4.96
C VAL A 106 8.72 -5.48 -4.35
N LYS A 107 8.76 -4.43 -5.16
CA LYS A 107 9.12 -3.07 -4.77
C LYS A 107 7.91 -2.29 -4.27
N SER A 108 6.80 -2.41 -5.00
CA SER A 108 5.56 -1.74 -4.62
C SER A 108 4.31 -2.57 -4.90
N PHE A 109 3.25 -2.24 -4.17
CA PHE A 109 1.87 -2.63 -4.45
C PHE A 109 1.09 -1.39 -4.88
N ILE A 110 0.43 -1.47 -6.02
CA ILE A 110 -0.37 -0.40 -6.58
C ILE A 110 -1.83 -0.84 -6.49
N HIS A 111 -2.56 -0.23 -5.57
CA HIS A 111 -3.97 -0.46 -5.31
C HIS A 111 -4.80 0.50 -6.15
N VAL A 112 -5.63 -0.02 -7.04
CA VAL A 112 -6.41 0.81 -7.96
C VAL A 112 -7.89 0.69 -7.64
N TYR A 113 -8.53 1.82 -7.40
CA TYR A 113 -9.95 1.95 -7.13
C TYR A 113 -10.61 2.95 -8.07
N LYS A 114 -11.91 2.83 -8.24
CA LYS A 114 -12.69 3.90 -8.85
C LYS A 114 -12.69 5.13 -7.93
N THR A 115 -12.67 6.31 -8.51
CA THR A 115 -12.78 7.59 -7.76
C THR A 115 -14.03 7.57 -6.87
N GLY A 116 -13.84 7.91 -5.60
CA GLY A 116 -14.90 7.90 -4.59
C GLY A 116 -15.16 6.55 -3.92
N ASP A 117 -14.40 5.50 -4.24
CA ASP A 117 -14.49 4.23 -3.52
C ASP A 117 -14.07 4.38 -2.05
N MET A 118 -14.87 3.86 -1.14
CA MET A 118 -14.65 4.00 0.29
C MET A 118 -13.36 3.36 0.77
N ASN A 119 -12.91 2.26 0.17
CA ASN A 119 -11.65 1.63 0.57
C ASN A 119 -10.44 2.51 0.20
N GLY A 120 -10.49 3.18 -0.96
CA GLY A 120 -9.49 4.18 -1.33
C GLY A 120 -9.48 5.37 -0.35
N ILE A 121 -10.65 5.93 -0.04
CA ILE A 121 -10.80 7.06 0.89
C ILE A 121 -10.30 6.67 2.29
N THR A 122 -10.72 5.53 2.83
CA THR A 122 -10.32 5.11 4.19
C THR A 122 -8.85 4.75 4.30
N SER A 123 -8.20 4.34 3.21
CA SER A 123 -6.73 4.14 3.18
C SER A 123 -5.98 5.45 3.41
N ILE A 124 -6.44 6.55 2.80
CA ILE A 124 -5.88 7.89 3.02
C ILE A 124 -6.17 8.37 4.45
N MET A 125 -7.42 8.21 4.90
CA MET A 125 -7.81 8.60 6.27
C MET A 125 -6.98 7.87 7.33
N PHE A 126 -6.75 6.58 7.17
CA PHE A 126 -5.89 5.79 8.05
C PHE A 126 -4.47 6.36 8.10
N ARG A 127 -3.84 6.61 6.94
CA ARG A 127 -2.51 7.22 6.85
C ARG A 127 -2.44 8.56 7.59
N ASP A 128 -3.38 9.44 7.32
CA ASP A 128 -3.38 10.80 7.86
C ASP A 128 -3.63 10.81 9.37
N TYR A 129 -4.55 9.96 9.83
CA TYR A 129 -4.80 9.78 11.26
C TYR A 129 -3.56 9.26 11.99
N MET A 130 -2.90 8.24 11.44
CA MET A 130 -1.70 7.67 12.05
C MET A 130 -0.52 8.66 12.08
N ASN A 131 -0.39 9.52 11.08
CA ASN A 131 0.64 10.55 11.05
C ASN A 131 0.36 11.71 12.04
N SER A 132 -0.90 11.97 12.38
CA SER A 132 -1.30 12.97 13.37
C SER A 132 -1.36 12.42 14.80
N HIS A 133 -1.50 11.09 14.98
CA HIS A 133 -1.64 10.42 16.28
C HIS A 133 -0.47 9.46 16.55
N LYS A 134 0.65 10.01 17.00
CA LYS A 134 1.91 9.24 17.21
C LYS A 134 1.77 8.05 18.16
N ASP A 135 0.90 8.17 19.19
CA ASP A 135 0.67 7.08 20.14
C ASP A 135 -0.07 5.90 19.48
N GLU A 136 -1.01 6.18 18.58
CA GLU A 136 -1.69 5.12 17.80
C GLU A 136 -0.75 4.52 16.77
N ALA A 137 0.09 5.32 16.12
CA ALA A 137 1.11 4.82 15.20
C ALA A 137 2.08 3.85 15.93
N LYS A 138 2.49 4.19 17.15
CA LYS A 138 3.35 3.32 17.98
C LYS A 138 2.65 2.02 18.37
N ARG A 139 1.40 2.08 18.80
CA ARG A 139 0.60 0.87 19.09
C ARG A 139 0.45 -0.03 17.86
N TYR A 140 0.27 0.56 16.70
CA TYR A 140 0.23 -0.19 15.44
C TYR A 140 1.57 -0.85 15.11
N GLU A 141 2.67 -0.18 15.39
CA GLU A 141 4.02 -0.78 15.27
C GLU A 141 4.17 -1.97 16.21
N GLU A 142 3.82 -1.82 17.49
CA GLU A 142 3.86 -2.89 18.50
C GLU A 142 3.04 -4.10 18.05
N LEU A 143 1.81 -3.89 17.60
CA LEU A 143 0.97 -4.95 17.03
C LEU A 143 1.64 -5.65 15.85
N LYS A 144 2.26 -4.90 14.94
CA LYS A 144 2.97 -5.50 13.79
C LYS A 144 4.15 -6.36 14.23
N ILE A 145 4.89 -5.95 15.25
CA ILE A 145 6.01 -6.71 15.81
C ILE A 145 5.51 -8.00 16.45
N GLU A 146 4.46 -7.94 17.28
CA GLU A 146 3.83 -9.13 17.88
C GLU A 146 3.35 -10.13 16.82
N LEU A 147 2.65 -9.62 15.80
CA LEU A 147 2.18 -10.46 14.70
C LEU A 147 3.33 -11.05 13.88
N TYR A 148 4.41 -10.29 13.70
CA TYR A 148 5.60 -10.77 13.01
C TYR A 148 6.24 -11.93 13.79
N GLU A 149 6.43 -11.80 15.09
CA GLU A 149 6.99 -12.87 15.94
C GLU A 149 6.12 -14.14 15.92
N LYS A 150 4.80 -13.95 15.91
CA LYS A 150 3.84 -15.05 15.94
C LYS A 150 3.69 -15.76 14.58
N TYR A 151 3.79 -15.02 13.47
CA TYR A 151 3.41 -15.47 12.13
C TYR A 151 4.54 -15.30 11.10
N LYS A 152 5.81 -15.47 11.50
CA LYS A 152 7.00 -15.31 10.62
C LYS A 152 6.86 -15.98 9.26
N ASP A 153 6.31 -17.20 9.26
CA ASP A 153 6.19 -18.05 8.07
C ASP A 153 4.76 -18.04 7.49
N ASN A 154 3.87 -17.22 8.03
CA ASN A 154 2.47 -17.15 7.59
C ASN A 154 2.03 -15.70 7.32
N ARG A 155 2.44 -15.20 6.16
CA ARG A 155 2.12 -13.83 5.72
C ARG A 155 0.62 -13.53 5.71
N LYS A 156 -0.24 -14.54 5.47
CA LYS A 156 -1.69 -14.37 5.45
C LYS A 156 -2.21 -14.03 6.85
N GLU A 157 -1.84 -14.83 7.85
CA GLU A 157 -2.23 -14.58 9.24
C GLU A 157 -1.66 -13.26 9.79
N TYR A 158 -0.42 -12.92 9.43
CA TYR A 158 0.15 -11.60 9.73
C TYR A 158 -0.72 -10.47 9.17
N THR A 159 -1.19 -10.60 7.94
CA THR A 159 -2.02 -9.57 7.30
C THR A 159 -3.39 -9.47 7.96
N LEU A 160 -4.05 -10.62 8.18
CA LEU A 160 -5.37 -10.69 8.83
C LEU A 160 -5.35 -10.16 10.27
N GLY A 161 -4.26 -10.42 10.99
CA GLY A 161 -4.14 -9.99 12.40
C GLY A 161 -4.19 -8.47 12.60
N LYS A 162 -3.95 -7.67 11.57
CA LYS A 162 -4.03 -6.20 11.63
C LYS A 162 -5.43 -5.65 11.36
N ASP A 163 -6.31 -6.41 10.74
CA ASP A 163 -7.58 -5.90 10.20
C ASP A 163 -8.47 -5.25 11.26
N LYS A 164 -8.55 -5.87 12.43
CA LYS A 164 -9.36 -5.32 13.53
C LYS A 164 -8.86 -3.95 13.95
N TYR A 165 -7.56 -3.81 14.16
CA TYR A 165 -6.95 -2.55 14.57
C TYR A 165 -7.10 -1.46 13.49
N ILE A 166 -6.88 -1.82 12.22
CA ILE A 166 -7.07 -0.89 11.10
C ILE A 166 -8.51 -0.36 11.06
N LYS A 167 -9.51 -1.23 11.23
CA LYS A 167 -10.92 -0.82 11.29
C LYS A 167 -11.21 0.12 12.45
N GLU A 168 -10.69 -0.17 13.64
CA GLU A 168 -10.84 0.69 14.83
C GLU A 168 -10.25 2.09 14.59
N ILE A 169 -9.09 2.17 13.92
CA ILE A 169 -8.47 3.45 13.59
C ILE A 169 -9.26 4.21 12.52
N ILE A 170 -9.75 3.53 11.49
CA ILE A 170 -10.61 4.15 10.47
C ILE A 170 -11.87 4.73 11.12
N ASP A 171 -12.51 3.99 12.04
CA ASP A 171 -13.69 4.48 12.76
C ASP A 171 -13.37 5.74 13.60
N LYS A 172 -12.19 5.81 14.22
CA LYS A 172 -11.73 7.01 14.94
C LYS A 172 -11.50 8.18 13.97
N ALA A 173 -10.83 7.93 12.85
CA ALA A 173 -10.55 8.95 11.84
C ALA A 173 -11.85 9.54 11.25
N ILE A 174 -12.85 8.69 10.97
CA ILE A 174 -14.17 9.15 10.50
C ILE A 174 -14.84 10.02 11.55
N LYS A 175 -14.85 9.62 12.83
CA LYS A 175 -15.47 10.40 13.91
C LYS A 175 -14.81 11.76 14.11
N GLU A 176 -13.50 11.85 13.91
CA GLU A 176 -12.75 13.10 14.05
C GLU A 176 -12.96 14.05 12.86
N SER A 177 -13.35 13.52 11.71
CA SER A 177 -13.62 14.31 10.49
C SER A 177 -15.04 14.90 10.42
N LEU A 178 -15.94 14.52 11.34
CA LEU A 178 -17.33 15.01 11.45
C LEU A 178 -17.43 16.20 12.40
#